data_b476fdb86600da5f16b272475c7ee809
#
_entry.id   b476fdb86600da5f16b272475c7ee809
#
_cell.length_a   1.000
_cell.length_b   1.000
_cell.length_c   1.000
_cell.angle_alpha   90.00
_cell.angle_beta   90.00
_cell.angle_gamma   90.00
#
_symmetry.space_group_name_H-M   'P 1'
#
loop_
_entity.id
_entity.type
_entity.pdbx_description
1 polymer ?
#
loop_
_entity_poly.entity_id
_entity_poly.type
_entity_poly.pdbx_seq_one_letter_code
_entity_poly.pdbx_strand_id
1 'polypeptide(L)'
;MLNFKNKTEPPITELDFIDDGYDIETIAKIQPQGGIEFKERYFRTGSGYTTAITIYELPKVLNDNWLDPIINQAGIVAVFDTISIDRHEAIKKINRSIGEQATRKYEKTAKTLDKLEANDTYQSLLDLGSNIKIHGEIMKRVVIRLYLTKSTEQELEIFVKKIKKELESRSFKAQLMQFESKDNYLSMFLSYEQQKKKLKHFRVGCPIQAGQLAGSYYFNHQELLDERGTYLGNTMTNGSVIYDPFKFDDVRTFFNILVLGKMGMGKSTLLKMIEEDQFARGNFIRGFDKARDFAPMIKEQGGKIICLDGTDGCINMLQIFASASISESDLRVSQVNSYKIHL
;
A
#
# COMPACT_ATOMS: atom_id res chain seq x y z
N MET A 1 33.03 -29.67 -41.55
CA MET A 1 32.08 -30.36 -40.66
C MET A 1 32.61 -30.28 -39.24
N LEU A 2 32.12 -29.36 -38.46
CA LEU A 2 32.46 -29.20 -37.04
C LEU A 2 31.40 -29.92 -36.20
N ASN A 3 31.78 -31.06 -35.63
CA ASN A 3 30.94 -31.83 -34.71
C ASN A 3 30.84 -31.10 -33.37
N PHE A 4 29.75 -30.37 -33.14
CA PHE A 4 29.34 -29.95 -31.80
C PHE A 4 28.78 -31.18 -31.08
N LYS A 5 29.62 -31.86 -30.28
CA LYS A 5 29.15 -32.76 -29.26
C LYS A 5 28.48 -31.90 -28.19
N ASN A 6 27.15 -31.88 -28.15
CA ASN A 6 26.39 -31.46 -26.99
C ASN A 6 26.78 -32.41 -25.85
N LYS A 7 27.63 -31.94 -24.91
CA LYS A 7 27.71 -32.52 -23.59
C LYS A 7 26.42 -32.13 -22.89
N THR A 8 25.45 -33.02 -22.87
CA THR A 8 24.35 -32.96 -21.92
C THR A 8 24.98 -33.22 -20.57
N GLU A 9 25.06 -32.18 -19.75
CA GLU A 9 25.38 -32.36 -18.33
C GLU A 9 24.34 -33.32 -17.75
N PRO A 10 24.74 -34.28 -16.89
CA PRO A 10 23.80 -35.17 -16.24
C PRO A 10 22.74 -34.35 -15.50
N PRO A 11 21.49 -34.80 -15.43
CA PRO A 11 20.47 -34.11 -14.69
C PRO A 11 20.89 -34.01 -13.21
N ILE A 12 20.84 -32.81 -12.64
CA ILE A 12 21.13 -32.56 -11.25
C ILE A 12 20.11 -33.38 -10.43
N THR A 13 20.61 -34.21 -9.52
CA THR A 13 19.80 -35.09 -8.67
C THR A 13 19.54 -34.45 -7.29
N GLU A 14 18.56 -34.93 -6.56
CA GLU A 14 18.30 -34.49 -5.18
C GLU A 14 19.52 -34.70 -4.27
N LEU A 15 20.34 -35.71 -4.55
CA LEU A 15 21.57 -36.00 -3.80
C LEU A 15 22.62 -34.90 -3.97
N ASP A 16 22.71 -34.29 -5.17
CA ASP A 16 23.66 -33.22 -5.44
C ASP A 16 23.35 -31.98 -4.58
N PHE A 17 22.07 -31.68 -4.33
CA PHE A 17 21.66 -30.59 -3.45
C PHE A 17 21.96 -30.87 -1.96
N ILE A 18 21.83 -32.13 -1.52
CA ILE A 18 22.16 -32.52 -0.14
C ILE A 18 23.67 -32.40 0.09
N ASP A 19 24.47 -32.85 -0.85
CA ASP A 19 25.94 -32.79 -0.78
C ASP A 19 26.45 -31.35 -0.76
N ASP A 20 25.74 -30.42 -1.41
CA ASP A 20 25.99 -28.99 -1.37
C ASP A 20 25.45 -28.29 -0.11
N GLY A 21 24.82 -29.02 0.80
CA GLY A 21 24.31 -28.51 2.08
C GLY A 21 22.98 -27.78 1.99
N TYR A 22 22.21 -27.96 0.93
CA TYR A 22 20.86 -27.39 0.80
C TYR A 22 19.81 -28.21 1.53
N ASP A 23 18.88 -27.52 2.19
CA ASP A 23 17.70 -28.14 2.80
C ASP A 23 16.63 -28.36 1.71
N ILE A 24 16.49 -29.61 1.28
CA ILE A 24 15.54 -30.01 0.21
C ILE A 24 14.09 -29.74 0.64
N GLU A 25 13.76 -29.91 1.92
CA GLU A 25 12.39 -29.67 2.40
C GLU A 25 12.02 -28.19 2.30
N THR A 26 12.95 -27.29 2.61
CA THR A 26 12.77 -25.87 2.43
C THR A 26 12.70 -25.51 0.94
N ILE A 27 13.55 -26.08 0.11
CA ILE A 27 13.52 -25.86 -1.36
C ILE A 27 12.17 -26.30 -1.94
N ALA A 28 11.66 -27.47 -1.56
CA ALA A 28 10.37 -27.99 -2.01
C ALA A 28 9.18 -27.08 -1.61
N LYS A 29 9.28 -26.38 -0.46
CA LYS A 29 8.24 -25.43 -0.01
C LYS A 29 8.26 -24.11 -0.77
N ILE A 30 9.43 -23.64 -1.20
CA ILE A 30 9.58 -22.32 -1.85
C ILE A 30 9.52 -22.40 -3.38
N GLN A 31 9.83 -23.54 -3.99
CA GLN A 31 9.79 -23.67 -5.45
C GLN A 31 8.36 -23.84 -5.96
N PRO A 32 8.04 -23.29 -7.15
CA PRO A 32 6.73 -23.43 -7.75
C PRO A 32 6.38 -24.89 -8.05
N GLN A 33 5.23 -25.34 -7.59
CA GLN A 33 4.71 -26.66 -7.90
C GLN A 33 4.45 -26.79 -9.43
N GLY A 34 4.92 -27.88 -10.06
CA GLY A 34 4.70 -28.13 -11.49
C GLY A 34 5.65 -27.37 -12.43
N GLY A 35 6.70 -26.72 -11.90
CA GLY A 35 7.71 -26.03 -12.70
C GLY A 35 7.24 -24.70 -13.29
N ILE A 36 8.01 -24.15 -14.24
CA ILE A 36 7.73 -22.86 -14.88
C ILE A 36 7.58 -23.09 -16.38
N GLU A 37 6.45 -22.68 -16.94
CA GLU A 37 6.17 -22.75 -18.37
C GLU A 37 6.08 -21.35 -18.98
N PHE A 38 6.89 -21.04 -20.00
CA PHE A 38 6.87 -19.74 -20.67
C PHE A 38 6.07 -19.82 -21.97
N LYS A 39 5.03 -19.00 -22.06
CA LYS A 39 4.21 -18.83 -23.27
C LYS A 39 4.44 -17.46 -23.90
N GLU A 40 3.80 -17.20 -25.00
CA GLU A 40 3.93 -15.95 -25.75
C GLU A 40 3.58 -14.71 -24.90
N ARG A 41 2.49 -14.77 -24.13
CA ARG A 41 1.92 -13.61 -23.43
C ARG A 41 1.97 -13.71 -21.90
N TYR A 42 2.24 -14.89 -21.38
CA TYR A 42 2.27 -15.16 -19.94
C TYR A 42 3.28 -16.27 -19.62
N PHE A 43 3.59 -16.41 -18.37
CA PHE A 43 4.25 -17.59 -17.84
C PHE A 43 3.36 -18.23 -16.77
N ARG A 44 3.48 -19.52 -16.63
CA ARG A 44 2.75 -20.31 -15.65
C ARG A 44 3.70 -20.77 -14.57
N THR A 45 3.35 -20.52 -13.30
CA THR A 45 4.08 -21.01 -12.13
C THR A 45 3.08 -21.72 -11.23
N GLY A 46 3.29 -23.00 -10.92
CA GLY A 46 2.33 -23.77 -10.15
C GLY A 46 0.94 -23.77 -10.80
N SER A 47 -0.08 -23.33 -10.07
CA SER A 47 -1.47 -23.24 -10.55
C SER A 47 -1.85 -21.87 -11.14
N GLY A 48 -0.94 -20.90 -11.14
CA GLY A 48 -1.23 -19.53 -11.55
C GLY A 48 -0.70 -19.16 -12.93
N TYR A 49 -1.42 -18.27 -13.60
CA TYR A 49 -1.03 -17.62 -14.85
C TYR A 49 -0.60 -16.20 -14.56
N THR A 50 0.62 -15.83 -14.95
CA THR A 50 1.19 -14.50 -14.66
C THR A 50 1.65 -13.83 -15.93
N THR A 51 1.33 -12.56 -16.09
CA THR A 51 1.85 -11.73 -17.18
C THR A 51 2.40 -10.41 -16.62
N ALA A 52 3.26 -9.75 -17.40
CA ALA A 52 3.82 -8.46 -17.03
C ALA A 52 3.34 -7.35 -17.97
N ILE A 53 2.84 -6.26 -17.37
CA ILE A 53 2.61 -5.01 -18.08
C ILE A 53 3.76 -4.07 -17.73
N THR A 54 4.43 -3.52 -18.75
CA THR A 54 5.50 -2.54 -18.56
C THR A 54 4.98 -1.14 -18.85
N ILE A 55 5.17 -0.22 -17.91
CA ILE A 55 4.90 1.21 -18.11
C ILE A 55 6.08 1.81 -18.86
N TYR A 56 5.83 2.40 -20.03
CA TYR A 56 6.87 2.97 -20.88
C TYR A 56 6.78 4.49 -21.01
N GLU A 57 5.69 5.12 -20.54
CA GLU A 57 5.55 6.56 -20.47
C GLU A 57 4.74 6.96 -19.24
N LEU A 58 5.25 7.92 -18.49
CA LEU A 58 4.62 8.47 -17.29
C LEU A 58 3.77 9.69 -17.65
N PRO A 59 2.73 10.04 -16.87
CA PRO A 59 1.98 11.28 -17.04
C PRO A 59 2.90 12.52 -16.98
N LYS A 60 2.54 13.58 -17.70
CA LYS A 60 3.28 14.84 -17.66
C LYS A 60 3.29 15.49 -16.27
N VAL A 61 2.21 15.33 -15.51
CA VAL A 61 2.07 15.82 -14.14
C VAL A 61 1.90 14.62 -13.22
N LEU A 62 2.76 14.50 -12.23
CA LEU A 62 2.73 13.47 -11.20
C LEU A 62 2.36 14.15 -9.88
N ASN A 63 1.24 13.77 -9.30
CA ASN A 63 0.80 14.22 -7.98
C ASN A 63 1.46 13.35 -6.91
N ASP A 64 1.36 13.75 -5.64
CA ASP A 64 1.82 12.90 -4.54
C ASP A 64 1.04 11.57 -4.52
N ASN A 65 1.73 10.51 -4.13
CA ASN A 65 1.22 9.12 -4.11
C ASN A 65 0.67 8.62 -5.46
N TRP A 66 1.20 9.14 -6.60
CA TRP A 66 0.71 8.82 -7.94
C TRP A 66 0.70 7.32 -8.28
N LEU A 67 1.53 6.54 -7.59
CA LEU A 67 1.72 5.13 -7.86
C LEU A 67 0.81 4.23 -7.02
N ASP A 68 0.46 4.66 -5.80
CA ASP A 68 -0.33 3.90 -4.84
C ASP A 68 -1.61 3.26 -5.42
N PRO A 69 -2.46 3.99 -6.13
CA PRO A 69 -3.70 3.41 -6.66
C PRO A 69 -3.49 2.33 -7.73
N ILE A 70 -2.28 2.24 -8.29
CA ILE A 70 -1.95 1.31 -9.37
C ILE A 70 -1.40 0.00 -8.80
N ILE A 71 -0.58 0.08 -7.75
CA ILE A 71 0.15 -1.08 -7.22
C ILE A 71 -0.56 -1.76 -6.06
N ASN A 72 -1.34 -1.03 -5.27
CA ASN A 72 -2.04 -1.57 -4.10
C ASN A 72 -3.37 -2.25 -4.48
N GLN A 73 -3.32 -3.17 -5.44
CA GLN A 73 -4.45 -3.97 -5.87
C GLN A 73 -4.15 -5.46 -5.72
N ALA A 74 -5.14 -6.23 -5.27
CA ALA A 74 -5.00 -7.68 -5.11
C ALA A 74 -4.68 -8.38 -6.44
N GLY A 75 -3.63 -9.20 -6.44
CA GLY A 75 -3.16 -9.92 -7.62
C GLY A 75 -2.17 -9.14 -8.49
N ILE A 76 -1.64 -8.03 -7.98
CA ILE A 76 -0.54 -7.27 -8.62
C ILE A 76 0.71 -7.37 -7.76
N VAL A 77 1.83 -7.71 -8.40
CA VAL A 77 3.18 -7.55 -7.84
C VAL A 77 3.88 -6.50 -8.69
N ALA A 78 4.29 -5.39 -8.08
CA ALA A 78 4.98 -4.33 -8.78
C ALA A 78 6.49 -4.42 -8.56
N VAL A 79 7.26 -4.33 -9.62
CA VAL A 79 8.72 -4.31 -9.59
C VAL A 79 9.22 -2.99 -10.16
N PHE A 80 10.08 -2.33 -9.40
CA PHE A 80 10.69 -1.05 -9.73
C PHE A 80 12.19 -1.21 -9.85
N ASP A 81 12.70 -1.10 -11.07
CA ASP A 81 14.13 -1.04 -11.30
C ASP A 81 14.55 0.40 -11.50
N THR A 82 15.40 0.91 -10.63
CA THR A 82 15.84 2.30 -10.68
C THR A 82 17.36 2.41 -10.80
N ILE A 83 17.82 3.36 -11.60
CA ILE A 83 19.23 3.73 -11.71
C ILE A 83 19.39 5.24 -11.81
N SER A 84 20.44 5.79 -11.23
CA SER A 84 20.79 7.20 -11.39
C SER A 84 21.42 7.44 -12.77
N ILE A 85 21.01 8.53 -13.42
CA ILE A 85 21.62 9.00 -14.65
C ILE A 85 22.79 9.92 -14.26
N ASP A 86 23.94 9.75 -14.90
CA ASP A 86 25.04 10.68 -14.71
C ASP A 86 24.61 12.12 -15.03
N ARG A 87 25.04 13.07 -14.18
CA ARG A 87 24.62 14.48 -14.29
C ARG A 87 25.01 15.10 -15.62
N HIS A 88 26.21 14.81 -16.11
CA HIS A 88 26.68 15.35 -17.39
C HIS A 88 25.91 14.77 -18.57
N GLU A 89 25.63 13.46 -18.51
CA GLU A 89 24.78 12.79 -19.51
C GLU A 89 23.37 13.38 -19.51
N ALA A 90 22.76 13.59 -18.34
CA ALA A 90 21.44 14.19 -18.21
C ALA A 90 21.38 15.60 -18.83
N ILE A 91 22.33 16.47 -18.46
CA ILE A 91 22.44 17.83 -18.98
C ILE A 91 22.63 17.84 -20.51
N LYS A 92 23.48 16.96 -21.03
CA LYS A 92 23.72 16.84 -22.48
C LYS A 92 22.44 16.46 -23.24
N LYS A 93 21.69 15.49 -22.72
CA LYS A 93 20.41 15.08 -23.33
C LYS A 93 19.35 16.17 -23.28
N ILE A 94 19.22 16.85 -22.14
CA ILE A 94 18.28 17.97 -21.97
C ILE A 94 18.62 19.11 -22.92
N ASN A 95 19.88 19.52 -23.01
CA ASN A 95 20.31 20.58 -23.94
C ASN A 95 20.00 20.22 -25.40
N ARG A 96 20.18 18.96 -25.80
CA ARG A 96 19.80 18.48 -27.13
C ARG A 96 18.29 18.61 -27.36
N SER A 97 17.48 18.12 -26.39
CA SER A 97 16.02 18.20 -26.47
C SER A 97 15.52 19.64 -26.49
N ILE A 98 16.15 20.57 -25.75
CA ILE A 98 15.87 22.01 -25.80
C ILE A 98 16.09 22.54 -27.22
N GLY A 99 17.22 22.18 -27.85
CA GLY A 99 17.51 22.60 -29.24
C GLY A 99 16.48 22.08 -30.24
N GLU A 100 16.08 20.80 -30.10
CA GLU A 100 15.06 20.19 -30.95
C GLU A 100 13.69 20.86 -30.80
N GLN A 101 13.26 21.17 -29.56
CA GLN A 101 12.00 21.89 -29.33
C GLN A 101 12.04 23.36 -29.77
N ALA A 102 13.17 24.01 -29.59
CA ALA A 102 13.37 25.39 -30.14
C ALA A 102 13.17 25.40 -31.66
N THR A 103 13.72 24.42 -32.37
CA THR A 103 13.54 24.32 -33.84
C THR A 103 12.07 24.11 -34.20
N ARG A 104 11.36 23.20 -33.52
CA ARG A 104 9.93 22.93 -33.76
C ARG A 104 9.04 24.16 -33.49
N LYS A 105 9.36 24.94 -32.46
CA LYS A 105 8.63 26.17 -32.12
C LYS A 105 8.64 27.19 -33.27
N TYR A 106 9.72 27.27 -34.01
CA TYR A 106 9.90 28.26 -35.12
C TYR A 106 9.57 27.65 -36.50
N GLU A 107 9.12 26.41 -36.58
CA GLU A 107 8.76 25.76 -37.82
C GLU A 107 7.52 26.41 -38.45
N LYS A 108 7.67 26.94 -39.67
CA LYS A 108 6.60 27.73 -40.33
C LYS A 108 5.36 26.90 -40.69
N THR A 109 5.52 25.60 -40.90
CA THR A 109 4.47 24.65 -41.31
C THR A 109 3.71 24.01 -40.18
N ALA A 110 4.14 24.16 -38.93
CA ALA A 110 3.50 23.52 -37.77
C ALA A 110 2.15 24.19 -37.42
N LYS A 111 1.16 23.35 -37.05
CA LYS A 111 -0.15 23.82 -36.59
C LYS A 111 -0.03 24.57 -35.25
N THR A 112 -0.97 25.44 -34.95
CA THR A 112 -0.95 26.30 -33.76
C THR A 112 -0.86 25.49 -32.47
N LEU A 113 -1.56 24.34 -32.36
CA LEU A 113 -1.51 23.46 -31.20
C LEU A 113 -0.14 22.81 -31.04
N ASP A 114 0.50 22.37 -32.13
CA ASP A 114 1.83 21.78 -32.10
C ASP A 114 2.89 22.79 -31.62
N LYS A 115 2.73 24.07 -31.98
CA LYS A 115 3.61 25.13 -31.49
C LYS A 115 3.42 25.44 -30.01
N LEU A 116 2.18 25.41 -29.52
CA LEU A 116 1.90 25.57 -28.09
C LEU A 116 2.51 24.40 -27.28
N GLU A 117 2.29 23.18 -27.73
CA GLU A 117 2.86 21.98 -27.05
C GLU A 117 4.40 22.01 -27.08
N ALA A 118 5.01 22.41 -28.18
CA ALA A 118 6.46 22.56 -28.27
C ALA A 118 6.99 23.67 -27.35
N ASN A 119 6.24 24.78 -27.18
CA ASN A 119 6.61 25.85 -26.27
C ASN A 119 6.51 25.40 -24.80
N ASP A 120 5.44 24.73 -24.42
CA ASP A 120 5.26 24.19 -23.03
C ASP A 120 6.35 23.16 -22.69
N THR A 121 6.66 22.28 -23.65
CA THR A 121 7.74 21.31 -23.51
C THR A 121 9.10 21.97 -23.38
N TYR A 122 9.34 23.04 -24.18
CA TYR A 122 10.57 23.83 -24.12
C TYR A 122 10.75 24.46 -22.73
N GLN A 123 9.72 25.10 -22.17
CA GLN A 123 9.76 25.70 -20.83
C GLN A 123 10.03 24.65 -19.75
N SER A 124 9.31 23.53 -19.79
CA SER A 124 9.51 22.42 -18.85
C SER A 124 10.94 21.85 -18.89
N LEU A 125 11.57 21.81 -20.07
CA LEU A 125 12.96 21.37 -20.22
C LEU A 125 13.95 22.39 -19.66
N LEU A 126 13.67 23.68 -19.79
CA LEU A 126 14.50 24.76 -19.18
C LEU A 126 14.43 24.68 -17.66
N ASP A 127 13.24 24.50 -17.08
CA ASP A 127 13.04 24.37 -15.63
C ASP A 127 13.74 23.11 -15.11
N LEU A 128 13.63 21.99 -15.83
CA LEU A 128 14.35 20.76 -15.50
C LEU A 128 15.88 20.96 -15.53
N GLY A 129 16.38 21.62 -16.57
CA GLY A 129 17.81 21.94 -16.69
C GLY A 129 18.29 22.84 -15.55
N SER A 130 17.49 23.81 -15.14
CA SER A 130 17.73 24.69 -13.99
C SER A 130 17.77 23.89 -12.68
N ASN A 131 16.78 23.03 -12.45
CA ASN A 131 16.70 22.20 -11.26
C ASN A 131 17.94 21.32 -11.10
N ILE A 132 18.42 20.71 -12.18
CA ILE A 132 19.63 19.88 -12.15
C ILE A 132 20.89 20.73 -11.89
N LYS A 133 21.00 21.90 -12.54
CA LYS A 133 22.21 22.72 -12.44
C LYS A 133 22.29 23.52 -11.15
N ILE A 134 21.17 24.09 -10.70
CA ILE A 134 21.13 25.03 -9.57
C ILE A 134 20.74 24.32 -8.28
N HIS A 135 19.70 23.50 -8.31
CA HIS A 135 19.15 22.86 -7.12
C HIS A 135 19.70 21.45 -6.86
N GLY A 136 20.59 20.95 -7.73
CA GLY A 136 21.23 19.64 -7.53
C GLY A 136 20.31 18.44 -7.73
N GLU A 137 19.17 18.62 -8.43
CA GLU A 137 18.21 17.55 -8.70
C GLU A 137 18.89 16.38 -9.44
N ILE A 138 18.54 15.16 -9.04
CA ILE A 138 19.10 13.93 -9.62
C ILE A 138 18.09 13.31 -10.57
N MET A 139 18.52 13.05 -11.80
CA MET A 139 17.72 12.30 -12.76
C MET A 139 17.89 10.79 -12.52
N LYS A 140 16.76 10.11 -12.47
CA LYS A 140 16.67 8.64 -12.39
C LYS A 140 16.09 8.10 -13.69
N ARG A 141 16.37 6.83 -13.96
CA ARG A 141 15.56 6.00 -14.87
C ARG A 141 14.80 5.01 -14.03
N VAL A 142 13.54 4.82 -14.34
CA VAL A 142 12.69 3.84 -13.69
C VAL A 142 12.05 2.93 -14.72
N VAL A 143 12.15 1.62 -14.49
CA VAL A 143 11.37 0.61 -15.21
C VAL A 143 10.32 0.10 -14.24
N ILE A 144 9.06 0.27 -14.58
CA ILE A 144 7.94 -0.18 -13.76
C ILE A 144 7.28 -1.33 -14.47
N ARG A 145 7.28 -2.51 -13.82
CA ARG A 145 6.59 -3.71 -14.29
C ARG A 145 5.54 -4.12 -13.29
N LEU A 146 4.34 -4.32 -13.78
CA LEU A 146 3.21 -4.83 -13.02
C LEU A 146 2.98 -6.28 -13.41
N TYR A 147 3.23 -7.21 -12.51
CA TYR A 147 2.98 -8.63 -12.68
C TYR A 147 1.57 -8.94 -12.19
N LEU A 148 0.73 -9.38 -13.10
CA LEU A 148 -0.67 -9.69 -12.87
C LEU A 148 -0.84 -11.19 -12.83
N THR A 149 -1.42 -11.72 -11.75
CA THR A 149 -1.59 -13.16 -11.55
C THR A 149 -3.05 -13.50 -11.34
N LYS A 150 -3.53 -14.55 -12.04
CA LYS A 150 -4.87 -15.12 -11.89
C LYS A 150 -4.82 -16.65 -12.03
N SER A 151 -5.89 -17.31 -11.57
CA SER A 151 -6.00 -18.77 -11.59
C SER A 151 -6.23 -19.34 -13.00
N THR A 152 -6.86 -18.56 -13.88
CA THR A 152 -7.16 -18.97 -15.26
C THR A 152 -6.65 -17.93 -16.27
N GLU A 153 -6.38 -18.37 -17.49
CA GLU A 153 -5.94 -17.50 -18.59
C GLU A 153 -7.02 -16.45 -18.94
N GLN A 154 -8.28 -16.86 -18.93
CA GLN A 154 -9.41 -15.98 -19.25
C GLN A 154 -9.55 -14.85 -18.21
N GLU A 155 -9.47 -15.18 -16.93
CA GLU A 155 -9.47 -14.19 -15.86
C GLU A 155 -8.27 -13.24 -15.95
N LEU A 156 -7.09 -13.78 -16.32
CA LEU A 156 -5.90 -12.97 -16.52
C LEU A 156 -6.09 -11.95 -17.65
N GLU A 157 -6.66 -12.38 -18.79
CA GLU A 157 -6.94 -11.46 -19.91
C GLU A 157 -7.91 -10.33 -19.54
N ILE A 158 -8.98 -10.67 -18.81
CA ILE A 158 -9.95 -9.68 -18.31
C ILE A 158 -9.25 -8.70 -17.37
N PHE A 159 -8.43 -9.22 -16.47
CA PHE A 159 -7.68 -8.41 -15.50
C PHE A 159 -6.68 -7.48 -16.18
N VAL A 160 -5.93 -7.98 -17.17
CA VAL A 160 -5.02 -7.17 -17.99
C VAL A 160 -5.75 -6.01 -18.68
N LYS A 161 -6.91 -6.27 -19.28
CA LYS A 161 -7.73 -5.23 -19.93
C LYS A 161 -8.19 -4.17 -18.93
N LYS A 162 -8.62 -4.61 -17.73
CA LYS A 162 -9.03 -3.71 -16.64
C LYS A 162 -7.88 -2.78 -16.23
N ILE A 163 -6.71 -3.35 -15.91
CA ILE A 163 -5.54 -2.58 -15.45
C ILE A 163 -5.04 -1.64 -16.54
N LYS A 164 -4.98 -2.08 -17.81
CA LYS A 164 -4.62 -1.19 -18.91
C LYS A 164 -5.54 0.02 -19.03
N LYS A 165 -6.85 -0.20 -18.96
CA LYS A 165 -7.84 0.89 -19.00
C LYS A 165 -7.68 1.85 -17.82
N GLU A 166 -7.38 1.34 -16.65
CA GLU A 166 -7.12 2.15 -15.46
C GLU A 166 -5.85 3.00 -15.61
N LEU A 167 -4.75 2.40 -16.11
CA LEU A 167 -3.52 3.11 -16.41
C LEU A 167 -3.74 4.21 -17.45
N GLU A 168 -4.46 3.92 -18.53
CA GLU A 168 -4.81 4.87 -19.58
C GLU A 168 -5.65 6.04 -19.04
N SER A 169 -6.63 5.78 -18.15
CA SER A 169 -7.45 6.82 -17.53
C SER A 169 -6.64 7.80 -16.66
N ARG A 170 -5.47 7.35 -16.18
CA ARG A 170 -4.50 8.15 -15.41
C ARG A 170 -3.35 8.67 -16.27
N SER A 171 -3.48 8.60 -17.60
CA SER A 171 -2.49 9.05 -18.59
C SER A 171 -1.14 8.30 -18.54
N PHE A 172 -1.09 7.10 -17.97
CA PHE A 172 0.05 6.21 -18.12
C PHE A 172 -0.04 5.46 -19.45
N LYS A 173 1.09 5.31 -20.14
CA LYS A 173 1.17 4.40 -21.27
C LYS A 173 1.88 3.12 -20.88
N ALA A 174 1.17 2.02 -20.99
CA ALA A 174 1.64 0.72 -20.59
C ALA A 174 1.29 -0.35 -21.62
N GLN A 175 2.18 -1.32 -21.78
CA GLN A 175 2.02 -2.38 -22.77
C GLN A 175 2.42 -3.74 -22.21
N LEU A 176 1.67 -4.75 -22.62
CA LEU A 176 2.05 -6.15 -22.52
C LEU A 176 2.87 -6.51 -23.76
N MET A 177 4.09 -6.98 -23.54
CA MET A 177 4.98 -7.39 -24.61
C MET A 177 4.84 -8.90 -24.89
N GLN A 178 4.73 -9.26 -26.15
CA GLN A 178 4.66 -10.65 -26.58
C GLN A 178 6.07 -11.25 -26.67
N PHE A 179 6.19 -12.56 -26.46
CA PHE A 179 7.44 -13.33 -26.51
C PHE A 179 8.54 -12.91 -25.52
N GLU A 180 8.17 -12.12 -24.49
CA GLU A 180 9.10 -11.65 -23.45
C GLU A 180 8.81 -12.27 -22.08
N SER A 181 7.98 -13.30 -21.98
CA SER A 181 7.54 -13.89 -20.71
C SER A 181 8.72 -14.38 -19.86
N LYS A 182 9.73 -14.99 -20.47
CA LYS A 182 10.95 -15.43 -19.78
C LYS A 182 11.79 -14.26 -19.29
N ASP A 183 11.99 -13.23 -20.10
CA ASP A 183 12.73 -12.03 -19.72
C ASP A 183 12.01 -11.27 -18.59
N ASN A 184 10.69 -11.20 -18.67
CA ASN A 184 9.87 -10.62 -17.60
C ASN A 184 9.99 -11.41 -16.29
N TYR A 185 9.94 -12.73 -16.32
CA TYR A 185 10.15 -13.56 -15.14
C TYR A 185 11.53 -13.31 -14.54
N LEU A 186 12.58 -13.37 -15.33
CA LEU A 186 13.96 -13.17 -14.87
C LEU A 186 14.18 -11.76 -14.32
N SER A 187 13.50 -10.75 -14.88
CA SER A 187 13.64 -9.36 -14.42
C SER A 187 13.14 -9.14 -12.98
N MET A 188 12.31 -10.03 -12.42
CA MET A 188 11.91 -9.96 -11.01
C MET A 188 13.08 -10.15 -10.05
N PHE A 189 14.12 -10.86 -10.46
CA PHE A 189 15.24 -11.28 -9.62
C PHE A 189 16.58 -10.63 -9.98
N LEU A 190 16.63 -9.90 -11.10
CA LEU A 190 17.86 -9.30 -11.61
C LEU A 190 17.87 -7.80 -11.36
N SER A 191 18.99 -7.27 -10.88
CA SER A 191 19.20 -5.82 -10.79
C SER A 191 19.23 -5.19 -12.20
N TYR A 192 19.00 -3.86 -12.29
CA TYR A 192 19.01 -3.13 -13.57
C TYR A 192 20.27 -3.42 -14.43
N GLU A 193 21.45 -3.42 -13.81
CA GLU A 193 22.70 -3.73 -14.52
C GLU A 193 22.80 -5.18 -14.97
N GLN A 194 22.28 -6.11 -14.19
CA GLN A 194 22.23 -7.52 -14.58
C GLN A 194 21.23 -7.75 -15.71
N GLN A 195 20.07 -7.08 -15.67
CA GLN A 195 19.10 -7.10 -16.75
C GLN A 195 19.70 -6.62 -18.07
N LYS A 196 20.45 -5.50 -18.03
CA LYS A 196 21.16 -4.97 -19.21
C LYS A 196 22.14 -5.95 -19.84
N LYS A 197 22.78 -6.80 -19.02
CA LYS A 197 23.77 -7.78 -19.50
C LYS A 197 23.14 -9.11 -19.93
N LYS A 198 22.06 -9.54 -19.28
CA LYS A 198 21.54 -10.90 -19.39
C LYS A 198 20.23 -11.02 -20.19
N LEU A 199 19.40 -9.97 -20.20
CA LEU A 199 18.10 -10.05 -20.88
C LEU A 199 18.22 -9.68 -22.35
N LYS A 200 17.56 -10.46 -23.19
CA LYS A 200 17.46 -10.17 -24.63
C LYS A 200 16.67 -8.89 -24.91
N HIS A 201 15.60 -8.68 -24.15
CA HIS A 201 14.68 -7.54 -24.29
C HIS A 201 14.82 -6.59 -23.11
N PHE A 202 16.01 -6.01 -22.98
CA PHE A 202 16.28 -5.03 -21.90
C PHE A 202 15.48 -3.74 -22.10
N ARG A 203 14.91 -3.22 -20.99
CA ARG A 203 14.18 -1.95 -20.96
C ARG A 203 15.02 -0.85 -20.30
N VAL A 204 15.22 0.24 -21.02
CA VAL A 204 15.98 1.38 -20.53
C VAL A 204 15.23 2.15 -19.44
N GLY A 205 13.88 2.14 -19.48
CA GLY A 205 13.02 2.84 -18.53
C GLY A 205 12.78 4.31 -18.85
N CYS A 206 11.83 4.90 -18.09
CA CYS A 206 11.43 6.30 -18.20
C CYS A 206 12.37 7.19 -17.38
N PRO A 207 12.79 8.35 -17.90
CA PRO A 207 13.50 9.33 -17.10
C PRO A 207 12.51 10.04 -16.17
N ILE A 208 12.92 10.23 -14.90
CA ILE A 208 12.13 10.90 -13.86
C ILE A 208 13.07 11.65 -12.92
N GLN A 209 12.63 12.78 -12.37
CA GLN A 209 13.33 13.48 -11.29
C GLN A 209 13.26 12.65 -10.00
N ALA A 210 14.32 12.63 -9.19
CA ALA A 210 14.34 11.88 -7.93
C ALA A 210 13.26 12.38 -6.97
N GLY A 211 12.98 13.69 -6.92
CA GLY A 211 11.90 14.27 -6.14
C GLY A 211 10.51 13.74 -6.57
N GLN A 212 10.24 13.67 -7.87
CA GLN A 212 8.99 13.11 -8.40
C GLN A 212 8.87 11.60 -8.12
N LEU A 213 9.99 10.87 -8.20
CA LEU A 213 10.00 9.45 -7.84
C LEU A 213 9.76 9.26 -6.34
N ALA A 214 10.32 10.11 -5.49
CA ALA A 214 10.06 10.10 -4.05
C ALA A 214 8.59 10.38 -3.74
N GLY A 215 7.94 11.28 -4.48
CA GLY A 215 6.51 11.56 -4.39
C GLY A 215 5.61 10.37 -4.75
N SER A 216 6.14 9.31 -5.37
CA SER A 216 5.37 8.08 -5.61
C SER A 216 5.00 7.37 -4.31
N TYR A 217 5.85 7.44 -3.30
CA TYR A 217 5.75 6.87 -1.94
C TYR A 217 4.80 5.67 -1.81
N TYR A 218 5.19 4.56 -2.43
CA TYR A 218 4.38 3.34 -2.51
C TYR A 218 4.44 2.46 -1.25
N PHE A 219 5.25 2.82 -0.24
CA PHE A 219 5.30 2.18 1.08
C PHE A 219 4.44 2.92 2.12
N ASN A 220 3.36 3.55 1.68
CA ASN A 220 2.47 4.31 2.55
C ASN A 220 1.40 3.46 3.24
N HIS A 221 1.50 2.13 3.17
CA HIS A 221 0.56 1.24 3.83
C HIS A 221 0.54 1.52 5.33
N GLN A 222 -0.62 1.85 5.83
CA GLN A 222 -0.87 2.15 7.24
C GLN A 222 -1.97 1.24 7.76
N GLU A 223 -1.71 0.58 8.87
CA GLU A 223 -2.67 -0.26 9.56
C GLU A 223 -2.50 -0.11 11.08
N LEU A 224 -3.52 -0.44 11.82
CA LEU A 224 -3.48 -0.55 13.26
C LEU A 224 -4.15 -1.87 13.64
N LEU A 225 -3.37 -2.83 14.10
CA LEU A 225 -3.83 -4.18 14.44
C LEU A 225 -3.56 -4.46 15.92
N ASP A 226 -4.50 -4.08 16.77
CA ASP A 226 -4.47 -4.50 18.17
C ASP A 226 -5.09 -5.88 18.32
N GLU A 227 -4.51 -6.73 19.16
CA GLU A 227 -4.96 -8.13 19.34
C GLU A 227 -6.41 -8.24 19.84
N ARG A 228 -6.89 -7.25 20.59
CA ARG A 228 -8.21 -7.22 21.23
C ARG A 228 -8.93 -5.90 20.95
N GLY A 229 -8.93 -5.45 19.73
CA GLY A 229 -9.52 -4.16 19.37
C GLY A 229 -10.89 -4.25 18.71
N THR A 230 -11.59 -3.13 18.67
CA THR A 230 -12.78 -2.91 17.86
C THR A 230 -12.35 -2.58 16.43
N TYR A 231 -12.95 -3.22 15.42
CA TYR A 231 -12.75 -2.84 14.03
C TYR A 231 -13.45 -1.51 13.75
N LEU A 232 -12.69 -0.48 13.45
CA LEU A 232 -13.21 0.87 13.19
C LEU A 232 -13.33 1.19 11.70
N GLY A 233 -12.72 0.41 10.83
CA GLY A 233 -12.73 0.63 9.39
C GLY A 233 -11.37 0.35 8.74
N ASN A 234 -11.20 0.87 7.52
CA ASN A 234 -9.93 0.77 6.80
C ASN A 234 -9.28 2.15 6.65
N THR A 235 -7.96 2.16 6.60
CA THR A 235 -7.17 3.33 6.21
C THR A 235 -7.35 3.64 4.72
N MET A 236 -6.89 4.80 4.27
CA MET A 236 -6.87 5.14 2.85
C MET A 236 -5.97 4.22 2.02
N THR A 237 -5.07 3.50 2.68
CA THR A 237 -4.14 2.53 2.07
C THR A 237 -4.62 1.08 2.19
N ASN A 238 -5.92 0.87 2.46
CA ASN A 238 -6.57 -0.44 2.65
C ASN A 238 -6.06 -1.27 3.84
N GLY A 239 -5.32 -0.68 4.77
CA GLY A 239 -4.98 -1.34 6.03
C GLY A 239 -6.17 -1.36 6.99
N SER A 240 -6.33 -2.41 7.75
CA SER A 240 -7.38 -2.51 8.76
C SER A 240 -7.04 -1.68 10.00
N VAL A 241 -8.06 -1.07 10.59
CA VAL A 241 -7.95 -0.33 11.85
C VAL A 241 -8.71 -1.10 12.93
N ILE A 242 -7.99 -1.91 13.69
CA ILE A 242 -8.48 -2.61 14.88
C ILE A 242 -7.88 -1.93 16.09
N TYR A 243 -8.70 -1.24 16.87
CA TYR A 243 -8.26 -0.37 17.95
C TYR A 243 -8.73 -0.87 19.31
N ASP A 244 -7.78 -1.12 20.23
CA ASP A 244 -8.06 -1.42 21.63
C ASP A 244 -7.87 -0.18 22.50
N PRO A 245 -8.96 0.37 23.09
CA PRO A 245 -8.89 1.55 23.96
C PRO A 245 -8.13 1.32 25.26
N PHE A 246 -7.89 0.06 25.64
CA PHE A 246 -7.19 -0.32 26.86
C PHE A 246 -5.78 -0.86 26.65
N LYS A 247 -5.30 -0.85 25.41
CA LYS A 247 -3.92 -1.24 25.14
C LYS A 247 -2.95 -0.21 25.72
N PHE A 248 -2.04 -0.69 26.55
CA PHE A 248 -0.95 0.08 27.13
C PHE A 248 0.36 -0.38 26.52
N ASP A 249 1.12 0.51 25.92
CA ASP A 249 2.43 0.26 25.34
C ASP A 249 3.33 1.51 25.45
N ASP A 250 4.55 1.44 24.93
CA ASP A 250 5.51 2.56 24.99
C ASP A 250 5.04 3.84 24.26
N VAL A 251 4.07 3.72 23.37
CA VAL A 251 3.50 4.83 22.59
C VAL A 251 2.19 5.29 23.21
N ARG A 252 1.34 4.36 23.64
CA ARG A 252 0.03 4.62 24.24
C ARG A 252 0.09 4.42 25.75
N THR A 253 0.38 5.50 26.45
CA THR A 253 0.57 5.49 27.91
C THR A 253 -0.66 5.97 28.67
N PHE A 254 -1.75 6.39 27.98
CA PHE A 254 -2.99 6.88 28.57
C PHE A 254 -4.21 6.31 27.85
N PHE A 255 -5.30 6.16 28.59
CA PHE A 255 -6.57 5.62 28.08
C PHE A 255 -7.61 6.70 27.73
N ASN A 256 -7.21 7.98 27.78
CA ASN A 256 -8.11 9.09 27.48
C ASN A 256 -8.31 9.26 25.98
N ILE A 257 -9.58 9.27 25.55
CA ILE A 257 -9.95 9.42 24.14
C ILE A 257 -10.76 10.71 23.99
N LEU A 258 -10.36 11.59 23.09
CA LEU A 258 -11.10 12.79 22.71
C LEU A 258 -11.57 12.66 21.25
N VAL A 259 -12.90 12.62 21.05
CA VAL A 259 -13.51 12.52 19.73
C VAL A 259 -14.01 13.90 19.28
N LEU A 260 -13.35 14.47 18.28
CA LEU A 260 -13.69 15.77 17.70
C LEU A 260 -14.24 15.63 16.28
N GLY A 261 -15.21 16.46 15.94
CA GLY A 261 -15.76 16.48 14.55
C GLY A 261 -16.95 17.43 14.46
N LYS A 262 -17.26 17.84 13.23
CA LYS A 262 -18.47 18.65 12.95
C LYS A 262 -19.75 17.84 13.22
N MET A 263 -20.90 18.54 13.35
CA MET A 263 -22.21 17.88 13.47
C MET A 263 -22.48 16.97 12.24
N GLY A 264 -23.04 15.79 12.45
CA GLY A 264 -23.32 14.82 11.41
C GLY A 264 -22.15 13.95 10.92
N MET A 265 -20.94 14.12 11.47
CA MET A 265 -19.73 13.39 11.04
C MET A 265 -19.51 12.04 11.75
N GLY A 266 -20.53 11.46 12.36
CA GLY A 266 -20.49 10.11 12.92
C GLY A 266 -19.82 9.97 14.30
N LYS A 267 -19.59 11.05 15.07
CA LYS A 267 -19.01 10.96 16.43
C LYS A 267 -19.76 10.01 17.36
N SER A 268 -21.08 10.20 17.45
CA SER A 268 -21.94 9.34 18.29
C SER A 268 -21.97 7.90 17.78
N THR A 269 -21.90 7.68 16.47
CA THR A 269 -21.82 6.35 15.85
C THR A 269 -20.53 5.65 16.25
N LEU A 270 -19.38 6.33 16.18
CA LEU A 270 -18.09 5.78 16.60
C LEU A 270 -18.10 5.40 18.10
N LEU A 271 -18.64 6.28 18.95
CA LEU A 271 -18.73 5.99 20.39
C LEU A 271 -19.65 4.81 20.68
N LYS A 272 -20.77 4.67 19.95
CA LYS A 272 -21.66 3.50 20.05
C LYS A 272 -20.96 2.20 19.63
N MET A 273 -20.21 2.22 18.55
CA MET A 273 -19.44 1.04 18.11
C MET A 273 -18.42 0.59 19.17
N ILE A 274 -17.70 1.54 19.77
CA ILE A 274 -16.75 1.23 20.83
C ILE A 274 -17.48 0.69 22.06
N GLU A 275 -18.61 1.29 22.44
CA GLU A 275 -19.41 0.90 23.59
C GLU A 275 -19.99 -0.50 23.42
N GLU A 276 -20.61 -0.82 22.27
CA GLU A 276 -21.14 -2.15 21.95
C GLU A 276 -20.08 -3.25 22.06
N ASP A 277 -18.87 -3.00 21.52
CA ASP A 277 -17.77 -3.95 21.61
C ASP A 277 -17.32 -4.12 23.07
N GLN A 278 -17.22 -3.06 23.85
CA GLN A 278 -16.84 -3.14 25.27
C GLN A 278 -17.91 -3.81 26.10
N PHE A 279 -19.19 -3.59 25.81
CA PHE A 279 -20.30 -4.31 26.43
C PHE A 279 -20.25 -5.82 26.13
N ALA A 280 -20.04 -6.18 24.85
CA ALA A 280 -19.91 -7.57 24.44
C ALA A 280 -18.74 -8.29 25.13
N ARG A 281 -17.69 -7.57 25.51
CA ARG A 281 -16.53 -8.08 26.29
C ARG A 281 -16.81 -8.19 27.79
N GLY A 282 -18.00 -7.77 28.25
CA GLY A 282 -18.38 -7.78 29.65
C GLY A 282 -17.82 -6.63 30.48
N ASN A 283 -17.36 -5.55 29.85
CA ASN A 283 -16.89 -4.38 30.57
C ASN A 283 -18.05 -3.52 31.09
N PHE A 284 -17.85 -2.91 32.28
CA PHE A 284 -18.82 -1.98 32.83
C PHE A 284 -18.68 -0.61 32.17
N ILE A 285 -19.80 -0.13 31.60
CA ILE A 285 -19.83 1.16 30.91
C ILE A 285 -20.69 2.15 31.72
N ARG A 286 -20.17 3.34 31.87
CA ARG A 286 -20.86 4.47 32.52
C ARG A 286 -20.62 5.72 31.70
N GLY A 287 -21.67 6.52 31.51
CA GLY A 287 -21.56 7.72 30.70
C GLY A 287 -22.59 8.78 31.06
N PHE A 288 -22.33 10.00 30.62
CA PHE A 288 -23.27 11.10 30.64
C PHE A 288 -23.71 11.40 29.21
N ASP A 289 -25.01 11.29 28.96
CA ASP A 289 -25.59 11.54 27.64
C ASP A 289 -26.57 12.69 27.70
N LYS A 290 -26.15 13.86 27.27
CA LYS A 290 -26.98 15.08 27.25
C LYS A 290 -28.05 15.01 26.16
N ALA A 291 -27.75 14.36 25.05
CA ALA A 291 -28.62 14.32 23.85
C ALA A 291 -29.62 13.16 23.87
N ARG A 292 -29.46 12.22 24.79
CA ARG A 292 -30.23 10.94 24.86
C ARG A 292 -30.05 10.03 23.64
N ASP A 293 -28.95 10.17 22.91
CA ASP A 293 -28.62 9.38 21.72
C ASP A 293 -28.37 7.91 22.03
N PHE A 294 -27.88 7.59 23.23
CA PHE A 294 -27.53 6.24 23.68
C PHE A 294 -28.70 5.50 24.35
N ALA A 295 -29.80 6.16 24.68
CA ALA A 295 -30.88 5.57 25.44
C ALA A 295 -31.50 4.29 24.83
N PRO A 296 -31.72 4.17 23.49
CA PRO A 296 -32.24 2.94 22.91
C PRO A 296 -31.29 1.76 23.11
N MET A 297 -29.99 1.94 22.83
CA MET A 297 -28.94 0.93 22.93
C MET A 297 -28.80 0.42 24.38
N ILE A 298 -28.74 1.34 25.37
CA ILE A 298 -28.66 1.00 26.79
C ILE A 298 -29.87 0.14 27.23
N LYS A 299 -31.07 0.43 26.74
CA LYS A 299 -32.26 -0.36 27.04
C LYS A 299 -32.18 -1.78 26.46
N GLU A 300 -31.70 -1.91 25.22
CA GLU A 300 -31.52 -3.22 24.58
C GLU A 300 -30.48 -4.07 25.33
N GLN A 301 -29.44 -3.43 25.85
CA GLN A 301 -28.40 -4.08 26.66
C GLN A 301 -28.81 -4.37 28.09
N GLY A 302 -30.04 -4.01 28.53
CA GLY A 302 -30.51 -4.17 29.89
C GLY A 302 -29.89 -3.20 30.90
N GLY A 303 -29.29 -2.13 30.42
CA GLY A 303 -28.65 -1.10 31.25
C GLY A 303 -29.65 -0.16 31.92
N LYS A 304 -29.19 0.57 32.93
CA LYS A 304 -29.99 1.53 33.69
C LYS A 304 -29.74 2.97 33.24
N ILE A 305 -30.80 3.67 32.92
CA ILE A 305 -30.78 5.11 32.62
C ILE A 305 -31.28 5.86 33.83
N ILE A 306 -30.55 6.87 34.25
CA ILE A 306 -30.92 7.75 35.38
C ILE A 306 -31.04 9.18 34.87
N CYS A 307 -32.22 9.80 34.98
CA CYS A 307 -32.41 11.19 34.61
C CYS A 307 -32.02 12.10 35.77
N LEU A 308 -31.10 13.03 35.54
CA LEU A 308 -30.62 13.98 36.58
C LEU A 308 -31.54 15.19 36.75
N ASP A 309 -32.70 15.19 36.11
CA ASP A 309 -33.71 16.24 36.25
C ASP A 309 -34.60 16.11 37.52
N GLY A 310 -34.30 15.10 38.33
CA GLY A 310 -35.03 14.82 39.57
C GLY A 310 -36.30 13.96 39.41
N THR A 311 -36.61 13.49 38.18
CA THR A 311 -37.79 12.68 37.93
C THR A 311 -37.59 11.18 38.15
N ASP A 312 -36.36 10.67 38.00
CA ASP A 312 -36.06 9.23 37.97
C ASP A 312 -35.13 8.73 39.10
N GLY A 313 -35.02 9.48 40.21
CA GLY A 313 -34.25 9.08 41.38
C GLY A 313 -32.93 9.84 41.55
N CYS A 314 -32.18 9.50 42.59
CA CYS A 314 -30.92 10.14 42.92
C CYS A 314 -29.74 9.22 42.72
N ILE A 315 -28.61 9.79 42.34
CA ILE A 315 -27.34 9.09 42.37
C ILE A 315 -26.84 9.13 43.84
N ASN A 316 -26.73 7.97 44.45
CA ASN A 316 -26.06 7.87 45.72
C ASN A 316 -24.55 7.88 45.52
N MET A 317 -23.91 9.03 45.73
CA MET A 317 -22.46 9.18 45.60
C MET A 317 -21.65 8.34 46.59
N LEU A 318 -22.30 7.89 47.66
CA LEU A 318 -21.72 7.05 48.70
C LEU A 318 -21.97 5.54 48.47
N GLN A 319 -22.64 5.20 47.37
CA GLN A 319 -22.90 3.79 47.06
C GLN A 319 -21.62 3.07 46.65
N ILE A 320 -21.23 2.07 47.40
CA ILE A 320 -20.12 1.21 47.12
C ILE A 320 -20.60 0.09 46.17
N PHE A 321 -19.94 -0.04 45.04
CA PHE A 321 -20.21 -1.12 44.10
C PHE A 321 -19.34 -2.32 44.48
N ALA A 322 -19.98 -3.45 44.80
CA ALA A 322 -19.27 -4.70 44.97
C ALA A 322 -18.63 -5.11 43.62
N SER A 323 -17.32 -5.28 43.57
CA SER A 323 -16.71 -6.01 42.46
C SER A 323 -16.95 -7.51 42.69
N ALA A 324 -17.15 -8.27 41.64
CA ALA A 324 -17.45 -9.74 41.69
C ALA A 324 -16.38 -10.58 42.38
N SER A 325 -15.26 -9.99 42.77
CA SER A 325 -14.13 -10.66 43.44
C SER A 325 -14.03 -10.41 44.95
N ILE A 326 -14.94 -9.64 45.54
CA ILE A 326 -14.85 -9.25 46.96
C ILE A 326 -15.84 -10.10 47.78
N SER A 327 -15.34 -10.78 48.82
CA SER A 327 -16.19 -11.55 49.72
C SER A 327 -17.15 -10.62 50.51
N GLU A 328 -18.27 -11.17 51.00
CA GLU A 328 -19.29 -10.39 51.75
C GLU A 328 -18.73 -9.74 53.01
N SER A 329 -17.69 -10.33 53.61
CA SER A 329 -16.95 -9.77 54.76
C SER A 329 -16.10 -8.58 54.38
N ASP A 330 -15.46 -8.60 53.22
CA ASP A 330 -14.60 -7.53 52.73
C ASP A 330 -15.43 -6.33 52.23
N LEU A 331 -16.66 -6.56 51.76
CA LEU A 331 -17.65 -5.54 51.44
C LEU A 331 -17.98 -4.65 52.63
N ARG A 332 -18.18 -5.24 53.81
CA ARG A 332 -18.47 -4.45 55.03
C ARG A 332 -17.29 -3.61 55.46
N VAL A 333 -16.06 -4.15 55.37
CA VAL A 333 -14.84 -3.39 55.71
C VAL A 333 -14.62 -2.25 54.70
N SER A 334 -14.84 -2.52 53.43
CA SER A 334 -14.74 -1.53 52.35
C SER A 334 -15.78 -0.41 52.50
N GLN A 335 -17.02 -0.73 52.92
CA GLN A 335 -18.05 0.23 53.23
C GLN A 335 -17.66 1.15 54.39
N VAL A 336 -17.18 0.59 55.50
CA VAL A 336 -16.74 1.36 56.67
C VAL A 336 -15.55 2.28 56.34
N ASN A 337 -14.60 1.79 55.54
CA ASN A 337 -13.45 2.61 55.15
C ASN A 337 -13.82 3.76 54.19
N SER A 338 -14.79 3.54 53.28
CA SER A 338 -15.28 4.59 52.39
C SER A 338 -16.00 5.73 53.18
N TYR A 339 -16.80 5.38 54.19
CA TYR A 339 -17.40 6.37 55.05
C TYR A 339 -16.36 7.19 55.87
N LYS A 340 -15.21 6.59 56.22
CA LYS A 340 -14.12 7.26 56.91
C LYS A 340 -13.30 8.23 56.03
N ILE A 341 -13.31 8.04 54.74
CA ILE A 341 -12.57 8.89 53.80
C ILE A 341 -13.37 10.14 53.44
N HIS A 342 -14.70 10.12 53.59
CA HIS A 342 -15.60 11.20 53.23
C HIS A 342 -16.12 12.04 54.46
N LEU A 343 -15.68 11.72 55.69
CA LEU A 343 -15.83 12.53 56.87
C LEU A 343 -14.52 13.24 57.19
#